data_0896c8748f3ddf21fdbe0cd9cb4b3909
#
_entry.id   0896c8748f3ddf21fdbe0cd9cb4b3909
#
_cell.length_a   1.000
_cell.length_b   1.000
_cell.length_c   1.000
_cell.angle_alpha   90.00
_cell.angle_beta   90.00
_cell.angle_gamma   90.00
#
_symmetry.space_group_name_H-M   'P 1'
#
loop_
_entity.id
_entity.type
_entity.pdbx_description
1 polymer ?
#
loop_
_entity_poly.entity_id
_entity_poly.type
_entity_poly.pdbx_seq_one_letter_code
_entity_poly.pdbx_strand_id
1 'polypeptide(L)'
;MKQFALTLCMVLLSVMFCRAQIKPLKFDKNGEFKIVQFTDVHFKYGNPASDIALKRINEVLDAERPDLVVFTGDVVYAKPAETAMRTVLACASSRKIPFVVTFGNHDNEQDKTRAELYDVVRSVPYNIQPDRGEADSPDYVLALQASDSNRDAALLYCMDSHSYSRLPDVKGYAWFTFDQVNWYRSQSAAYTERNGGKPLPALAFFHIPLPEYNQAAADESAILIGTRMEKACAPLLNTGMFAAMKEAGDVMGTFVGHDHDNDYSVMWHGILLAYGRFTGGNTEYNHLPNGARVILMK
;
A
#
# COMPACT_ATOMS: atom_id res chain seq x y z
N MET A 1 -46.54 -2.27 -56.86
CA MET A 1 -45.51 -1.51 -56.12
C MET A 1 -45.38 -2.16 -54.77
N LYS A 2 -44.32 -2.95 -54.60
CA LYS A 2 -44.04 -3.66 -53.31
C LYS A 2 -43.05 -2.81 -52.50
N GLN A 3 -43.48 -2.32 -51.33
CA GLN A 3 -42.60 -1.63 -50.37
C GLN A 3 -41.74 -2.67 -49.67
N PHE A 4 -40.43 -2.57 -49.82
CA PHE A 4 -39.44 -3.28 -48.98
C PHE A 4 -39.21 -2.50 -47.69
N ALA A 5 -39.63 -3.07 -46.58
CA ALA A 5 -39.28 -2.57 -45.27
C ALA A 5 -37.90 -3.12 -44.90
N LEU A 6 -36.91 -2.22 -44.78
CA LEU A 6 -35.55 -2.55 -44.35
C LEU A 6 -35.54 -2.50 -42.82
N THR A 7 -35.57 -3.64 -42.17
CA THR A 7 -35.42 -3.72 -40.68
C THR A 7 -33.94 -3.67 -40.37
N LEU A 8 -33.50 -2.54 -39.85
CA LEU A 8 -32.14 -2.34 -39.34
C LEU A 8 -32.01 -2.97 -37.95
N CYS A 9 -31.45 -4.15 -37.85
CA CYS A 9 -31.07 -4.76 -36.56
C CYS A 9 -29.83 -4.04 -36.01
N MET A 10 -30.02 -3.14 -35.06
CA MET A 10 -28.94 -2.60 -34.22
C MET A 10 -28.51 -3.69 -33.22
N VAL A 11 -27.39 -4.35 -33.51
CA VAL A 11 -26.72 -5.20 -32.54
C VAL A 11 -25.95 -4.27 -31.59
N LEU A 12 -26.53 -4.00 -30.41
CA LEU A 12 -25.83 -3.38 -29.31
C LEU A 12 -24.82 -4.41 -28.80
N LEU A 13 -23.56 -4.29 -29.21
CA LEU A 13 -22.43 -4.95 -28.55
C LEU A 13 -22.27 -4.27 -27.16
N SER A 14 -22.92 -4.81 -26.14
CA SER A 14 -22.57 -4.56 -24.76
C SER A 14 -21.21 -5.20 -24.52
N VAL A 15 -20.14 -4.40 -24.56
CA VAL A 15 -18.84 -4.80 -24.04
C VAL A 15 -19.01 -4.92 -22.53
N MET A 16 -19.40 -6.10 -22.06
CA MET A 16 -19.26 -6.45 -20.66
C MET A 16 -17.76 -6.47 -20.36
N PHE A 17 -17.28 -5.41 -19.74
CA PHE A 17 -16.01 -5.48 -19.02
C PHE A 17 -16.19 -6.54 -17.93
N CYS A 18 -15.74 -7.75 -18.22
CA CYS A 18 -15.65 -8.82 -17.25
C CYS A 18 -14.55 -8.39 -16.25
N ARG A 19 -14.92 -7.64 -15.20
CA ARG A 19 -14.03 -7.49 -14.03
C ARG A 19 -13.75 -8.91 -13.57
N ALA A 20 -12.49 -9.32 -13.59
CA ALA A 20 -12.09 -10.59 -13.00
C ALA A 20 -12.70 -10.66 -11.61
N GLN A 21 -13.46 -11.71 -11.32
CA GLN A 21 -14.11 -11.88 -10.03
C GLN A 21 -12.99 -12.17 -9.02
N ILE A 22 -12.52 -11.11 -8.36
CA ILE A 22 -11.47 -11.21 -7.36
C ILE A 22 -12.10 -11.88 -6.13
N LYS A 23 -11.50 -12.98 -5.70
CA LYS A 23 -11.95 -13.68 -4.49
C LYS A 23 -11.72 -12.79 -3.27
N PRO A 24 -12.59 -12.87 -2.25
CA PRO A 24 -12.34 -12.22 -0.97
C PRO A 24 -10.96 -12.64 -0.43
N LEU A 25 -10.26 -11.72 0.22
CA LEU A 25 -9.03 -12.03 0.93
C LEU A 25 -9.38 -12.96 2.10
N LYS A 26 -8.69 -14.07 2.21
CA LYS A 26 -9.04 -15.13 3.15
C LYS A 26 -7.80 -15.89 3.60
N PHE A 27 -7.72 -16.18 4.89
CA PHE A 27 -6.71 -17.12 5.39
C PHE A 27 -6.86 -18.48 4.72
N ASP A 28 -5.74 -19.14 4.44
CA ASP A 28 -5.72 -20.47 3.87
C ASP A 28 -6.18 -21.53 4.91
N LYS A 29 -6.22 -22.79 4.50
CA LYS A 29 -6.62 -23.92 5.37
C LYS A 29 -5.70 -24.12 6.59
N ASN A 30 -4.48 -23.58 6.56
CA ASN A 30 -3.52 -23.65 7.66
C ASN A 30 -3.62 -22.42 8.57
N GLY A 31 -4.53 -21.47 8.28
CA GLY A 31 -4.65 -20.22 8.98
C GLY A 31 -3.58 -19.20 8.58
N GLU A 32 -2.96 -19.34 7.41
CA GLU A 32 -1.91 -18.46 6.94
C GLU A 32 -2.39 -17.52 5.83
N PHE A 33 -1.86 -16.28 5.81
CA PHE A 33 -2.05 -15.32 4.75
C PHE A 33 -0.73 -14.57 4.50
N LYS A 34 -0.20 -14.68 3.28
CA LYS A 34 1.10 -14.12 2.93
C LYS A 34 0.95 -12.82 2.16
N ILE A 35 1.57 -11.75 2.66
CA ILE A 35 1.67 -10.46 2.01
C ILE A 35 3.11 -10.22 1.58
N VAL A 36 3.32 -9.70 0.38
CA VAL A 36 4.59 -9.13 -0.05
C VAL A 36 4.43 -7.62 -0.17
N GLN A 37 5.26 -6.88 0.56
CA GLN A 37 5.39 -5.44 0.48
C GLN A 37 6.55 -5.08 -0.44
N PHE A 38 6.26 -4.32 -1.50
CA PHE A 38 7.24 -3.59 -2.30
C PHE A 38 7.13 -2.09 -1.96
N THR A 39 8.25 -1.39 -1.97
CA THR A 39 8.29 0.04 -1.67
C THR A 39 9.42 0.70 -2.43
N ASP A 40 9.29 2.00 -2.69
CA ASP A 40 10.37 2.81 -3.26
C ASP A 40 10.94 2.18 -4.55
N VAL A 41 10.03 1.83 -5.47
CA VAL A 41 10.40 1.22 -6.75
C VAL A 41 11.08 2.25 -7.65
N HIS A 42 10.67 3.51 -7.55
CA HIS A 42 11.19 4.66 -8.30
C HIS A 42 11.39 4.36 -9.79
N PHE A 43 10.42 3.67 -10.38
CA PHE A 43 10.54 3.19 -11.75
C PHE A 43 10.54 4.36 -12.74
N LYS A 44 11.58 4.43 -13.56
CA LYS A 44 11.75 5.39 -14.64
C LYS A 44 11.57 4.68 -15.97
N TYR A 45 10.39 4.82 -16.58
CA TYR A 45 10.06 4.17 -17.85
C TYR A 45 11.10 4.52 -18.94
N GLY A 46 11.58 3.50 -19.65
CA GLY A 46 12.60 3.67 -20.69
C GLY A 46 14.04 3.86 -20.17
N ASN A 47 14.27 3.79 -18.86
CA ASN A 47 15.61 3.84 -18.28
C ASN A 47 16.06 2.42 -17.85
N PRO A 48 17.09 1.85 -18.52
CA PRO A 48 17.57 0.49 -18.20
C PRO A 48 18.04 0.32 -16.75
N ALA A 49 18.46 1.40 -16.07
CA ALA A 49 18.84 1.35 -14.66
C ALA A 49 17.67 1.00 -13.73
N SER A 50 16.42 1.18 -14.20
CA SER A 50 15.21 0.78 -13.48
C SER A 50 14.82 -0.71 -13.69
N ASP A 51 15.35 -1.37 -14.71
CA ASP A 51 14.91 -2.72 -15.09
C ASP A 51 15.19 -3.76 -14.00
N ILE A 52 16.22 -3.51 -13.18
CA ILE A 52 16.55 -4.37 -12.05
C ILE A 52 15.41 -4.41 -11.00
N ALA A 53 14.65 -3.33 -10.85
CA ALA A 53 13.47 -3.29 -9.99
C ALA A 53 12.39 -4.27 -10.48
N LEU A 54 12.06 -4.22 -11.79
CA LEU A 54 11.10 -5.16 -12.38
C LEU A 54 11.57 -6.61 -12.26
N LYS A 55 12.86 -6.85 -12.50
CA LYS A 55 13.46 -8.17 -12.31
C LYS A 55 13.28 -8.65 -10.87
N ARG A 56 13.60 -7.81 -9.88
CA ARG A 56 13.48 -8.14 -8.48
C ARG A 56 12.02 -8.42 -8.06
N ILE A 57 11.08 -7.59 -8.50
CA ILE A 57 9.66 -7.81 -8.25
C ILE A 57 9.23 -9.18 -8.80
N ASN A 58 9.59 -9.50 -10.03
CA ASN A 58 9.23 -10.78 -10.65
C ASN A 58 9.85 -11.96 -9.91
N GLU A 59 11.15 -11.90 -9.55
CA GLU A 59 11.84 -12.95 -8.78
C GLU A 59 11.15 -13.21 -7.44
N VAL A 60 10.80 -12.14 -6.70
CA VAL A 60 10.12 -12.26 -5.41
C VAL A 60 8.72 -12.85 -5.57
N LEU A 61 7.93 -12.39 -6.55
CA LEU A 61 6.59 -12.90 -6.78
C LEU A 61 6.58 -14.38 -7.18
N ASP A 62 7.56 -14.81 -7.97
CA ASP A 62 7.68 -16.21 -8.40
C ASP A 62 8.14 -17.14 -7.25
N ALA A 63 9.01 -16.63 -6.36
CA ALA A 63 9.49 -17.37 -5.19
C ALA A 63 8.44 -17.43 -4.07
N GLU A 64 7.84 -16.30 -3.73
CA GLU A 64 6.98 -16.16 -2.55
C GLU A 64 5.52 -16.52 -2.81
N ARG A 65 5.00 -16.30 -4.01
CA ARG A 65 3.60 -16.56 -4.40
C ARG A 65 2.61 -16.01 -3.36
N PRO A 66 2.63 -14.69 -3.10
CA PRO A 66 1.82 -14.11 -2.04
C PRO A 66 0.32 -14.14 -2.36
N ASP A 67 -0.51 -14.06 -1.31
CA ASP A 67 -1.95 -13.89 -1.41
C ASP A 67 -2.33 -12.43 -1.72
N LEU A 68 -1.47 -11.48 -1.35
CA LEU A 68 -1.64 -10.05 -1.58
C LEU A 68 -0.28 -9.38 -1.80
N VAL A 69 -0.25 -8.42 -2.72
CA VAL A 69 0.87 -7.48 -2.86
C VAL A 69 0.44 -6.10 -2.39
N VAL A 70 1.28 -5.45 -1.57
CA VAL A 70 1.10 -4.06 -1.16
C VAL A 70 2.30 -3.25 -1.63
N PHE A 71 2.06 -2.27 -2.51
CA PHE A 71 3.05 -1.27 -2.86
C PHE A 71 2.88 -0.08 -1.91
N THR A 72 3.89 0.18 -1.09
CA THR A 72 3.85 1.27 -0.10
C THR A 72 4.54 2.52 -0.59
N GLY A 73 4.16 2.99 -1.78
CA GLY A 73 4.52 4.29 -2.31
C GLY A 73 5.84 4.36 -3.08
N ASP A 74 6.01 5.53 -3.69
CA ASP A 74 7.13 5.87 -4.55
C ASP A 74 7.38 4.81 -5.64
N VAL A 75 6.27 4.45 -6.31
CA VAL A 75 6.27 3.43 -7.35
C VAL A 75 6.91 3.96 -8.63
N VAL A 76 6.64 5.23 -8.96
CA VAL A 76 7.09 5.85 -10.21
C VAL A 76 7.86 7.15 -9.97
N TYR A 77 8.87 7.41 -10.81
CA TYR A 77 9.72 8.59 -10.69
C TYR A 77 10.14 9.17 -12.05
N ALA A 78 9.35 9.02 -13.08
CA ALA A 78 9.57 9.64 -14.40
C ALA A 78 8.29 9.71 -15.24
N LYS A 79 8.28 10.60 -16.22
CA LYS A 79 7.26 10.66 -17.27
C LYS A 79 7.52 9.56 -18.32
N PRO A 80 6.48 8.96 -18.90
CA PRO A 80 5.07 9.12 -18.58
C PRO A 80 4.68 8.26 -17.36
N ALA A 81 4.16 8.89 -16.29
CA ALA A 81 3.88 8.23 -15.01
C ALA A 81 2.83 7.11 -15.15
N GLU A 82 1.80 7.30 -15.97
CA GLU A 82 0.80 6.24 -16.23
C GLU A 82 1.43 4.98 -16.80
N THR A 83 2.29 5.11 -17.83
CA THR A 83 2.95 3.96 -18.45
C THR A 83 3.89 3.27 -17.45
N ALA A 84 4.64 4.05 -16.68
CA ALA A 84 5.52 3.53 -15.64
C ALA A 84 4.73 2.75 -14.58
N MET A 85 3.63 3.33 -14.05
CA MET A 85 2.76 2.69 -13.07
C MET A 85 2.21 1.36 -13.60
N ARG A 86 1.61 1.37 -14.78
CA ARG A 86 1.09 0.16 -15.41
C ARG A 86 2.14 -0.92 -15.61
N THR A 87 3.37 -0.53 -15.96
CA THR A 87 4.50 -1.46 -16.16
C THR A 87 4.85 -2.17 -14.86
N VAL A 88 4.97 -1.45 -13.75
CA VAL A 88 5.27 -2.04 -12.44
C VAL A 88 4.13 -2.94 -11.99
N LEU A 89 2.89 -2.46 -12.03
CA LEU A 89 1.73 -3.19 -11.55
C LEU A 89 1.41 -4.44 -12.39
N ALA A 90 1.83 -4.46 -13.67
CA ALA A 90 1.71 -5.64 -14.52
C ALA A 90 2.44 -6.87 -13.94
N CYS A 91 3.47 -6.69 -13.12
CA CYS A 91 4.16 -7.81 -12.47
C CYS A 91 3.22 -8.65 -11.60
N ALA A 92 2.38 -8.00 -10.78
CA ALA A 92 1.36 -8.68 -9.96
C ALA A 92 0.13 -9.08 -10.79
N SER A 93 -0.38 -8.15 -11.61
CA SER A 93 -1.59 -8.35 -12.41
C SER A 93 -1.50 -9.52 -13.37
N SER A 94 -0.37 -9.70 -14.08
CA SER A 94 -0.16 -10.82 -15.00
C SER A 94 -0.17 -12.19 -14.31
N ARG A 95 0.19 -12.22 -13.03
CA ARG A 95 0.14 -13.43 -12.18
C ARG A 95 -1.21 -13.63 -11.50
N LYS A 96 -2.16 -12.72 -11.75
CA LYS A 96 -3.48 -12.73 -11.11
C LYS A 96 -3.42 -12.62 -9.58
N ILE A 97 -2.39 -11.97 -9.07
CA ILE A 97 -2.23 -11.70 -7.64
C ILE A 97 -2.98 -10.41 -7.31
N PRO A 98 -3.89 -10.41 -6.31
CA PRO A 98 -4.50 -9.19 -5.82
C PRO A 98 -3.43 -8.20 -5.34
N PHE A 99 -3.63 -6.91 -5.60
CA PHE A 99 -2.70 -5.90 -5.14
C PHE A 99 -3.37 -4.58 -4.81
N VAL A 100 -2.69 -3.79 -3.99
CA VAL A 100 -3.04 -2.41 -3.66
C VAL A 100 -1.80 -1.52 -3.68
N VAL A 101 -2.02 -0.21 -3.78
CA VAL A 101 -0.99 0.83 -3.74
C VAL A 101 -1.40 1.89 -2.72
N THR A 102 -0.53 2.22 -1.77
CA THR A 102 -0.56 3.51 -1.07
C THR A 102 0.49 4.40 -1.72
N PHE A 103 0.17 5.67 -2.00
CA PHE A 103 1.12 6.54 -2.68
C PHE A 103 2.20 7.08 -1.74
N GLY A 104 3.38 7.29 -2.31
CA GLY A 104 4.47 8.03 -1.70
C GLY A 104 4.48 9.51 -2.09
N ASN A 105 5.52 10.22 -1.70
CA ASN A 105 5.62 11.65 -1.99
C ASN A 105 6.05 11.93 -3.43
N HIS A 106 6.71 11.00 -4.11
CA HIS A 106 7.20 11.20 -5.48
C HIS A 106 6.22 10.77 -6.57
N ASP A 107 5.22 9.93 -6.28
CA ASP A 107 4.35 9.36 -7.31
C ASP A 107 3.64 10.43 -8.17
N ASN A 108 3.23 11.56 -7.57
CA ASN A 108 2.50 12.63 -8.26
C ASN A 108 3.36 13.83 -8.66
N GLU A 109 4.69 13.71 -8.64
CA GLU A 109 5.60 14.80 -9.04
C GLU A 109 5.79 14.93 -10.56
N GLN A 110 5.25 14.00 -11.33
CA GLN A 110 5.53 13.90 -12.77
C GLN A 110 4.42 14.56 -13.61
N ASP A 111 3.73 13.80 -14.43
CA ASP A 111 2.72 14.30 -15.38
C ASP A 111 1.29 13.83 -15.03
N LYS A 112 1.10 13.31 -13.84
CA LYS A 112 -0.20 12.86 -13.32
C LYS A 112 -0.42 13.35 -11.90
N THR A 113 -1.63 13.75 -11.61
CA THR A 113 -2.10 14.02 -10.26
C THR A 113 -2.28 12.72 -9.48
N ARG A 114 -2.37 12.80 -8.16
CA ARG A 114 -2.64 11.67 -7.27
C ARG A 114 -3.97 10.99 -7.62
N ALA A 115 -5.01 11.77 -7.88
CA ALA A 115 -6.31 11.27 -8.31
C ALA A 115 -6.25 10.51 -9.64
N GLU A 116 -5.58 11.07 -10.65
CA GLU A 116 -5.39 10.39 -11.95
C GLU A 116 -4.62 9.07 -11.79
N LEU A 117 -3.55 9.06 -10.97
CA LEU A 117 -2.80 7.84 -10.71
C LEU A 117 -3.64 6.81 -9.96
N TYR A 118 -4.48 7.24 -9.02
CA TYR A 118 -5.39 6.32 -8.33
C TYR A 118 -6.35 5.64 -9.31
N ASP A 119 -6.91 6.40 -10.25
CA ASP A 119 -7.78 5.87 -11.30
C ASP A 119 -7.02 4.93 -12.26
N VAL A 120 -5.76 5.25 -12.58
CA VAL A 120 -4.86 4.36 -13.34
C VAL A 120 -4.66 3.03 -12.60
N VAL A 121 -4.28 3.08 -11.32
CA VAL A 121 -4.05 1.89 -10.48
C VAL A 121 -5.30 1.02 -10.45
N ARG A 122 -6.48 1.61 -10.20
CA ARG A 122 -7.75 0.89 -10.15
C ARG A 122 -8.16 0.26 -11.48
N SER A 123 -7.71 0.81 -12.59
CA SER A 123 -7.99 0.25 -13.93
C SER A 123 -7.16 -0.99 -14.26
N VAL A 124 -6.10 -1.28 -13.49
CA VAL A 124 -5.26 -2.46 -13.70
C VAL A 124 -5.97 -3.70 -13.14
N PRO A 125 -6.08 -4.79 -13.89
CA PRO A 125 -6.73 -6.02 -13.41
C PRO A 125 -6.09 -6.53 -12.10
N TYR A 126 -6.91 -7.09 -11.23
CA TYR A 126 -6.54 -7.58 -9.89
C TYR A 126 -6.20 -6.49 -8.86
N ASN A 127 -6.32 -5.21 -9.20
CA ASN A 127 -6.37 -4.17 -8.18
C ASN A 127 -7.66 -4.30 -7.36
N ILE A 128 -7.55 -4.22 -6.04
CA ILE A 128 -8.67 -4.38 -5.10
C ILE A 128 -8.99 -3.11 -4.29
N GLN A 129 -8.41 -1.98 -4.66
CA GLN A 129 -8.71 -0.70 -4.03
C GLN A 129 -10.15 -0.27 -4.29
N PRO A 130 -10.83 0.37 -3.31
CA PRO A 130 -12.18 0.90 -3.49
C PRO A 130 -12.20 2.06 -4.48
N ASP A 131 -13.40 2.53 -4.82
CA ASP A 131 -13.57 3.82 -5.50
C ASP A 131 -13.07 4.95 -4.62
N ARG A 132 -12.35 5.91 -5.22
CA ARG A 132 -11.85 7.06 -4.47
C ARG A 132 -12.94 8.09 -4.13
N GLY A 133 -14.09 8.05 -4.78
CA GLY A 133 -15.09 9.09 -4.65
C GLY A 133 -14.52 10.44 -5.06
N GLU A 134 -14.61 11.42 -4.17
CA GLU A 134 -14.06 12.77 -4.38
C GLU A 134 -12.63 12.95 -3.85
N ALA A 135 -12.09 11.97 -3.13
CA ALA A 135 -10.73 12.03 -2.59
C ALA A 135 -9.68 11.82 -3.69
N ASP A 136 -8.52 12.44 -3.53
CA ASP A 136 -7.38 12.21 -4.43
C ASP A 136 -6.79 10.80 -4.23
N SER A 137 -6.64 10.37 -2.98
CA SER A 137 -6.21 9.03 -2.58
C SER A 137 -6.85 8.72 -1.22
N PRO A 138 -7.94 7.93 -1.18
CA PRO A 138 -8.64 7.66 0.07
C PRO A 138 -7.88 6.66 0.95
N ASP A 139 -8.08 6.80 2.26
CA ASP A 139 -7.78 5.73 3.21
C ASP A 139 -8.86 4.65 3.13
N TYR A 140 -8.49 3.39 3.27
CA TYR A 140 -9.45 2.28 3.24
C TYR A 140 -8.99 1.09 4.08
N VAL A 141 -9.95 0.21 4.38
CA VAL A 141 -9.73 -1.04 5.11
C VAL A 141 -10.02 -2.21 4.19
N LEU A 142 -9.12 -3.20 4.19
CA LEU A 142 -9.37 -4.52 3.62
C LEU A 142 -9.56 -5.51 4.76
N ALA A 143 -10.65 -6.26 4.72
CA ALA A 143 -10.90 -7.32 5.68
C ALA A 143 -10.41 -8.67 5.14
N LEU A 144 -9.72 -9.44 5.99
CA LEU A 144 -9.34 -10.81 5.75
C LEU A 144 -10.32 -11.73 6.45
N GLN A 145 -10.90 -12.66 5.70
CA GLN A 145 -11.83 -13.65 6.25
C GLN A 145 -11.09 -14.81 6.93
N ALA A 146 -11.74 -15.40 7.90
CA ALA A 146 -11.26 -16.61 8.55
C ALA A 146 -11.22 -17.80 7.57
N SER A 147 -10.30 -18.73 7.78
CA SER A 147 -10.10 -19.90 6.90
C SER A 147 -11.36 -20.78 6.73
N ASP A 148 -12.21 -20.85 7.73
CA ASP A 148 -13.37 -21.73 7.83
C ASP A 148 -14.72 -21.04 7.57
N SER A 149 -14.76 -19.72 7.51
CA SER A 149 -15.99 -18.95 7.40
C SER A 149 -15.77 -17.65 6.62
N ASN A 150 -16.86 -16.90 6.39
CA ASN A 150 -16.80 -15.56 5.79
C ASN A 150 -16.72 -14.45 6.86
N ARG A 151 -16.44 -14.81 8.12
CA ARG A 151 -16.26 -13.86 9.20
C ARG A 151 -14.92 -13.13 9.04
N ASP A 152 -14.91 -11.82 9.26
CA ASP A 152 -13.68 -11.05 9.32
C ASP A 152 -12.80 -11.56 10.47
N ALA A 153 -11.53 -11.80 10.19
CA ALA A 153 -10.55 -12.33 11.14
C ALA A 153 -9.36 -11.40 11.35
N ALA A 154 -9.04 -10.56 10.36
CA ALA A 154 -8.00 -9.56 10.47
C ALA A 154 -8.31 -8.38 9.52
N LEU A 155 -7.62 -7.25 9.75
CA LEU A 155 -7.79 -6.01 8.97
C LEU A 155 -6.45 -5.53 8.41
N LEU A 156 -6.50 -4.91 7.23
CA LEU A 156 -5.37 -4.17 6.65
C LEU A 156 -5.82 -2.73 6.42
N TYR A 157 -5.26 -1.79 7.16
CA TYR A 157 -5.44 -0.36 6.93
C TYR A 157 -4.44 0.10 5.88
N CYS A 158 -4.94 0.58 4.75
CA CYS A 158 -4.15 1.19 3.69
C CYS A 158 -4.40 2.69 3.71
N MET A 159 -3.38 3.47 4.07
CA MET A 159 -3.56 4.90 4.35
C MET A 159 -2.61 5.76 3.51
N ASP A 160 -3.09 6.92 3.11
CA ASP A 160 -2.29 7.92 2.42
C ASP A 160 -1.54 8.80 3.43
N SER A 161 -0.23 8.64 3.52
CA SER A 161 0.63 9.49 4.35
C SER A 161 0.95 10.85 3.72
N HIS A 162 0.30 11.18 2.62
CA HIS A 162 0.50 12.40 1.84
C HIS A 162 1.89 12.54 1.22
N SER A 163 2.31 13.79 0.98
CA SER A 163 3.58 14.16 0.35
C SER A 163 4.30 15.20 1.22
N TYR A 164 4.38 16.44 0.78
CA TYR A 164 5.06 17.53 1.50
C TYR A 164 4.08 18.37 2.30
N SER A 165 4.59 19.01 3.37
CA SER A 165 3.82 19.98 4.15
C SER A 165 3.35 21.14 3.27
N ARG A 166 2.09 21.55 3.46
CA ARG A 166 1.50 22.74 2.81
C ARG A 166 1.55 23.98 3.72
N LEU A 167 2.04 23.86 4.95
CA LEU A 167 2.20 24.98 5.87
C LEU A 167 3.53 25.68 5.58
N PRO A 168 3.54 27.01 5.33
CA PRO A 168 4.74 27.74 4.91
C PRO A 168 5.88 27.71 5.95
N ASP A 169 5.54 27.60 7.22
CA ASP A 169 6.44 27.62 8.38
C ASP A 169 6.83 26.19 8.84
N VAL A 170 6.21 25.15 8.29
CA VAL A 170 6.53 23.75 8.57
C VAL A 170 7.11 23.09 7.32
N LYS A 171 8.40 22.90 7.30
CA LYS A 171 9.09 22.27 6.17
C LYS A 171 9.09 20.74 6.28
N GLY A 172 9.39 20.09 5.17
CA GLY A 172 9.47 18.63 5.09
C GLY A 172 8.13 18.00 4.74
N TYR A 173 7.87 16.83 5.31
CA TYR A 173 6.73 15.99 4.91
C TYR A 173 5.44 16.37 5.63
N ALA A 174 4.32 16.09 4.98
CA ALA A 174 3.00 16.15 5.58
C ALA A 174 2.81 15.01 6.58
N TRP A 175 1.77 15.07 7.35
CA TRP A 175 1.41 14.13 8.41
C TRP A 175 -0.03 13.66 8.22
N PHE A 176 -0.41 12.60 8.90
CA PHE A 176 -1.81 12.21 8.97
C PHE A 176 -2.65 13.33 9.58
N THR A 177 -3.71 13.71 8.89
CA THR A 177 -4.62 14.75 9.37
C THR A 177 -5.44 14.27 10.56
N PHE A 178 -6.03 15.20 11.32
CA PHE A 178 -7.00 14.84 12.35
C PHE A 178 -8.19 14.07 11.80
N ASP A 179 -8.61 14.38 10.57
CA ASP A 179 -9.71 13.66 9.91
C ASP A 179 -9.33 12.20 9.63
N GLN A 180 -8.09 11.93 9.21
CA GLN A 180 -7.60 10.56 9.04
C GLN A 180 -7.48 9.81 10.38
N VAL A 181 -7.04 10.47 11.44
CA VAL A 181 -7.02 9.88 12.79
C VAL A 181 -8.44 9.55 13.25
N ASN A 182 -9.41 10.44 13.04
CA ASN A 182 -10.81 10.20 13.35
C ASN A 182 -11.41 9.10 12.48
N TRP A 183 -11.09 9.07 11.19
CA TRP A 183 -11.48 7.99 10.29
C TRP A 183 -10.98 6.64 10.78
N TYR A 184 -9.68 6.53 11.09
CA TYR A 184 -9.10 5.29 11.61
C TYR A 184 -9.83 4.83 12.88
N ARG A 185 -9.98 5.73 13.87
CA ARG A 185 -10.69 5.42 15.13
C ARG A 185 -12.12 4.94 14.87
N SER A 186 -12.82 5.56 13.94
CA SER A 186 -14.19 5.18 13.58
C SER A 186 -14.24 3.80 12.93
N GLN A 187 -13.30 3.50 12.02
CA GLN A 187 -13.22 2.17 11.39
C GLN A 187 -12.89 1.08 12.43
N SER A 188 -11.87 1.29 13.26
CA SER A 188 -11.47 0.37 14.31
C SER A 188 -12.63 0.09 15.28
N ALA A 189 -13.31 1.13 15.74
CA ALA A 189 -14.48 0.99 16.63
C ALA A 189 -15.61 0.18 15.96
N ALA A 190 -15.93 0.47 14.70
CA ALA A 190 -16.98 -0.23 13.98
C ALA A 190 -16.68 -1.72 13.76
N TYR A 191 -15.42 -2.08 13.46
CA TYR A 191 -15.00 -3.48 13.34
C TYR A 191 -14.97 -4.18 14.70
N THR A 192 -14.54 -3.49 15.74
CA THR A 192 -14.55 -3.99 17.14
C THR A 192 -15.97 -4.28 17.59
N GLU A 193 -16.93 -3.37 17.35
CA GLU A 193 -18.35 -3.57 17.68
C GLU A 193 -18.92 -4.79 16.94
N ARG A 194 -18.70 -4.90 15.62
CA ARG A 194 -19.14 -6.06 14.83
C ARG A 194 -18.53 -7.38 15.29
N ASN A 195 -17.34 -7.33 15.89
CA ASN A 195 -16.65 -8.49 16.46
C ASN A 195 -16.99 -8.73 17.94
N GLY A 196 -18.12 -8.25 18.42
CA GLY A 196 -18.58 -8.46 19.79
C GLY A 196 -17.76 -7.72 20.86
N GLY A 197 -17.26 -6.54 20.55
CA GLY A 197 -16.48 -5.69 21.44
C GLY A 197 -15.00 -6.08 21.55
N LYS A 198 -14.50 -6.97 20.69
CA LYS A 198 -13.08 -7.38 20.66
C LYS A 198 -12.41 -6.81 19.41
N PRO A 199 -11.30 -6.05 19.53
CA PRO A 199 -10.53 -5.61 18.38
C PRO A 199 -10.09 -6.81 17.51
N LEU A 200 -10.17 -6.65 16.18
CA LEU A 200 -9.58 -7.60 15.24
C LEU A 200 -8.10 -7.25 15.05
N PRO A 201 -7.20 -8.26 15.01
CA PRO A 201 -5.80 -7.97 14.72
C PRO A 201 -5.66 -7.28 13.36
N ALA A 202 -4.86 -6.22 13.30
CA ALA A 202 -4.70 -5.41 12.11
C ALA A 202 -3.24 -5.07 11.81
N LEU A 203 -2.96 -4.85 10.51
CA LEU A 203 -1.73 -4.23 10.03
C LEU A 203 -2.05 -2.92 9.34
N ALA A 204 -1.14 -1.95 9.39
CA ALA A 204 -1.29 -0.66 8.73
C ALA A 204 -0.16 -0.45 7.71
N PHE A 205 -0.52 0.00 6.51
CA PHE A 205 0.39 0.23 5.38
C PHE A 205 0.29 1.68 4.93
N PHE A 206 1.40 2.37 4.88
CA PHE A 206 1.53 3.74 4.38
C PHE A 206 2.99 3.99 4.01
N HIS A 207 3.29 5.13 3.37
CA HIS A 207 4.63 5.38 2.84
C HIS A 207 5.56 6.06 3.84
N ILE A 208 5.22 7.29 4.27
CA ILE A 208 6.08 8.10 5.13
C ILE A 208 5.97 7.63 6.57
N PRO A 209 7.08 7.32 7.25
CA PRO A 209 7.05 6.79 8.62
C PRO A 209 6.50 7.79 9.63
N LEU A 210 5.90 7.27 10.71
CA LEU A 210 5.48 8.09 11.85
C LEU A 210 6.70 8.60 12.64
N PRO A 211 6.59 9.76 13.35
CA PRO A 211 7.67 10.26 14.22
C PRO A 211 8.15 9.24 15.26
N GLU A 212 7.31 8.29 15.64
CA GLU A 212 7.61 7.21 16.58
C GLU A 212 8.71 6.27 16.09
N TYR A 213 8.95 6.15 14.80
CA TYR A 213 10.09 5.40 14.25
C TYR A 213 11.43 5.98 14.75
N ASN A 214 11.54 7.32 14.82
CA ASN A 214 12.72 7.96 15.39
C ASN A 214 12.81 7.78 16.90
N GLN A 215 11.68 7.82 17.61
CA GLN A 215 11.63 7.62 19.06
C GLN A 215 12.06 6.20 19.42
N ALA A 216 11.49 5.19 18.77
CA ALA A 216 11.86 3.79 18.96
C ALA A 216 13.34 3.52 18.63
N ALA A 217 13.86 4.11 17.56
CA ALA A 217 15.25 3.93 17.16
C ALA A 217 16.27 4.68 18.04
N ALA A 218 15.82 5.64 18.86
CA ALA A 218 16.65 6.37 19.82
C ALA A 218 16.61 5.76 21.24
N ASP A 219 15.72 4.82 21.50
CA ASP A 219 15.61 4.14 22.79
C ASP A 219 16.69 3.04 22.90
N GLU A 220 17.57 3.17 23.89
CA GLU A 220 18.68 2.21 24.10
C GLU A 220 18.21 0.81 24.49
N SER A 221 16.99 0.68 24.98
CA SER A 221 16.39 -0.63 25.33
C SER A 221 15.70 -1.30 24.16
N ALA A 222 15.45 -0.58 23.06
CA ALA A 222 14.78 -1.11 21.89
C ALA A 222 15.70 -2.01 21.07
N ILE A 223 15.18 -3.16 20.64
CA ILE A 223 15.91 -4.11 19.79
C ILE A 223 15.48 -3.89 18.35
N LEU A 224 16.39 -3.37 17.53
CA LEU A 224 16.21 -3.23 16.09
C LEU A 224 16.65 -4.53 15.40
N ILE A 225 15.76 -5.08 14.56
CA ILE A 225 16.06 -6.25 13.74
C ILE A 225 16.11 -5.81 12.28
N GLY A 226 17.24 -6.00 11.62
CA GLY A 226 17.51 -5.50 10.28
C GLY A 226 18.56 -4.39 10.28
N THR A 227 18.56 -3.57 9.22
CA THR A 227 19.56 -2.53 9.02
C THR A 227 18.93 -1.15 9.14
N ARG A 228 19.58 -0.27 9.89
CA ARG A 228 19.30 1.15 9.98
C ARG A 228 20.55 1.93 9.61
N MET A 229 20.52 2.62 8.49
CA MET A 229 21.68 3.42 8.02
C MET A 229 21.35 4.91 7.99
N GLU A 230 20.05 5.27 8.12
CA GLU A 230 19.62 6.66 8.13
C GLU A 230 18.54 6.92 9.18
N LYS A 231 18.38 8.20 9.52
CA LYS A 231 17.31 8.65 10.40
C LYS A 231 15.99 8.60 9.62
N ALA A 232 14.91 8.18 10.27
CA ALA A 232 13.58 8.23 9.66
C ALA A 232 13.19 9.68 9.29
N CYS A 233 12.91 9.91 8.02
CA CYS A 233 12.47 11.21 7.47
C CYS A 233 10.98 11.44 7.74
N ALA A 234 10.58 11.34 9.00
CA ALA A 234 9.22 11.51 9.45
C ALA A 234 8.77 12.98 9.46
N PRO A 235 7.44 13.24 9.45
CA PRO A 235 6.89 14.57 9.60
C PRO A 235 7.34 15.27 10.89
N LEU A 236 7.45 16.61 10.83
CA LEU A 236 7.76 17.41 12.04
C LEU A 236 6.57 17.53 12.98
N LEU A 237 5.33 17.49 12.44
CA LEU A 237 4.12 17.51 13.25
C LEU A 237 3.55 16.11 13.39
N ASN A 238 2.94 15.85 14.54
CA ASN A 238 2.33 14.58 14.91
C ASN A 238 0.92 14.82 15.43
N THR A 239 -0.07 14.23 14.78
CA THR A 239 -1.49 14.32 15.14
C THR A 239 -1.96 13.18 16.05
N GLY A 240 -1.05 12.27 16.41
CA GLY A 240 -1.34 11.18 17.33
C GLY A 240 -1.89 9.90 16.69
N MET A 241 -1.59 9.64 15.42
CA MET A 241 -2.03 8.40 14.75
C MET A 241 -1.51 7.15 15.50
N PHE A 242 -0.25 7.16 15.94
CA PHE A 242 0.31 6.05 16.73
C PHE A 242 -0.45 5.87 18.05
N ALA A 243 -0.74 6.97 18.77
CA ALA A 243 -1.50 6.93 20.01
C ALA A 243 -2.92 6.38 19.77
N ALA A 244 -3.58 6.78 18.67
CA ALA A 244 -4.89 6.26 18.30
C ALA A 244 -4.85 4.75 18.04
N MET A 245 -3.84 4.24 17.33
CA MET A 245 -3.63 2.80 17.10
C MET A 245 -3.38 2.06 18.42
N LYS A 246 -2.59 2.66 19.31
CA LYS A 246 -2.29 2.07 20.63
C LYS A 246 -3.51 1.98 21.52
N GLU A 247 -4.34 3.04 21.55
CA GLU A 247 -5.58 3.07 22.33
C GLU A 247 -6.64 2.09 21.78
N ALA A 248 -6.77 2.00 20.46
CA ALA A 248 -7.71 1.08 19.79
C ALA A 248 -7.33 -0.39 20.02
N GLY A 249 -6.03 -0.69 20.08
CA GLY A 249 -5.51 -2.02 20.41
C GLY A 249 -5.68 -3.09 19.32
N ASP A 250 -5.99 -2.70 18.09
CA ASP A 250 -6.15 -3.59 16.94
C ASP A 250 -4.87 -3.68 16.09
N VAL A 251 -4.12 -2.57 15.89
CA VAL A 251 -2.93 -2.56 15.05
C VAL A 251 -1.75 -3.23 15.75
N MET A 252 -1.30 -4.33 15.17
CA MET A 252 -0.13 -5.10 15.62
C MET A 252 1.18 -4.62 15.00
N GLY A 253 1.11 -3.98 13.82
CA GLY A 253 2.29 -3.50 13.12
C GLY A 253 1.97 -2.49 12.03
N THR A 254 2.92 -1.57 11.80
CA THR A 254 2.92 -0.60 10.71
C THR A 254 4.04 -0.91 9.74
N PHE A 255 3.78 -0.78 8.45
CA PHE A 255 4.72 -1.10 7.37
C PHE A 255 4.86 0.09 6.44
N VAL A 256 6.07 0.63 6.33
CA VAL A 256 6.39 1.88 5.63
C VAL A 256 7.48 1.68 4.59
N GLY A 257 7.73 2.72 3.77
CA GLY A 257 8.87 2.85 2.88
C GLY A 257 9.66 4.13 3.16
N HIS A 258 9.97 4.91 2.11
CA HIS A 258 10.46 6.28 2.15
C HIS A 258 11.96 6.43 2.42
N ASP A 259 12.51 5.75 3.42
CA ASP A 259 13.93 5.83 3.77
C ASP A 259 14.65 4.59 3.21
N HIS A 260 15.39 4.77 2.09
CA HIS A 260 15.86 3.68 1.24
C HIS A 260 16.92 2.80 1.90
N ASP A 261 17.67 3.35 2.83
CA ASP A 261 18.75 2.67 3.54
C ASP A 261 18.32 2.04 4.87
N ASN A 262 17.00 1.96 5.09
CA ASN A 262 16.42 1.29 6.25
C ASN A 262 15.61 0.07 5.82
N ASP A 263 15.78 -1.04 6.54
CA ASP A 263 14.90 -2.20 6.46
C ASP A 263 14.62 -2.82 7.83
N TYR A 264 14.91 -2.06 8.89
CA TYR A 264 14.72 -2.54 10.24
C TYR A 264 13.25 -2.66 10.64
N SER A 265 13.03 -3.45 11.65
CA SER A 265 11.81 -3.46 12.43
C SER A 265 12.14 -3.35 13.92
N VAL A 266 11.25 -2.72 14.67
CA VAL A 266 11.40 -2.53 16.11
C VAL A 266 10.02 -2.62 16.77
N MET A 267 9.93 -3.30 17.92
CA MET A 267 8.71 -3.30 18.72
C MET A 267 8.67 -2.04 19.57
N TRP A 268 7.63 -1.23 19.42
CA TRP A 268 7.44 0.00 20.16
C TRP A 268 6.08 0.04 20.83
N HIS A 269 6.06 0.06 22.15
CA HIS A 269 4.83 0.00 22.96
C HIS A 269 3.82 -1.07 22.52
N GLY A 270 4.31 -2.22 22.02
CA GLY A 270 3.48 -3.34 21.60
C GLY A 270 2.96 -3.27 20.15
N ILE A 271 3.42 -2.29 19.36
CA ILE A 271 3.19 -2.21 17.92
C ILE A 271 4.52 -2.40 17.21
N LEU A 272 4.59 -3.28 16.22
CA LEU A 272 5.76 -3.45 15.38
C LEU A 272 5.86 -2.27 14.40
N LEU A 273 6.95 -1.51 14.44
CA LEU A 273 7.29 -0.51 13.44
C LEU A 273 8.28 -1.16 12.45
N ALA A 274 7.91 -1.27 11.17
CA ALA A 274 8.73 -1.99 10.19
C ALA A 274 8.87 -1.20 8.90
N TYR A 275 10.11 -1.09 8.41
CA TYR A 275 10.37 -0.65 7.04
C TYR A 275 10.19 -1.80 6.05
N GLY A 276 9.68 -1.49 4.86
CA GLY A 276 9.90 -2.31 3.68
C GLY A 276 11.39 -2.30 3.27
N ARG A 277 11.80 -3.23 2.44
CA ARG A 277 13.10 -3.18 1.77
C ARG A 277 12.92 -2.38 0.47
N PHE A 278 13.80 -1.38 0.24
CA PHE A 278 13.88 -0.70 -1.05
C PHE A 278 13.83 -1.69 -2.21
N THR A 279 12.88 -1.51 -3.11
CA THR A 279 12.67 -2.42 -4.24
C THR A 279 13.33 -1.90 -5.52
N GLY A 280 13.63 -0.61 -5.56
CA GLY A 280 14.05 0.13 -6.73
C GLY A 280 15.30 -0.39 -7.42
N GLY A 281 15.53 0.20 -8.59
CA GLY A 281 16.73 -0.05 -9.38
C GLY A 281 17.89 0.89 -9.00
N ASN A 282 18.81 1.09 -9.94
CA ASN A 282 19.96 1.98 -9.78
C ASN A 282 19.64 3.43 -10.20
N THR A 283 18.43 3.91 -9.90
CA THR A 283 17.96 5.24 -10.28
C THR A 283 17.92 6.22 -9.12
N GLU A 284 17.95 5.69 -7.90
CA GLU A 284 17.96 6.45 -6.65
C GLU A 284 19.03 5.87 -5.71
N TYR A 285 19.35 6.63 -4.64
CA TYR A 285 20.32 6.14 -3.65
C TYR A 285 19.78 4.91 -2.94
N ASN A 286 20.64 3.96 -2.70
CA ASN A 286 20.39 2.80 -1.85
C ASN A 286 21.72 2.05 -1.65
N HIS A 287 22.08 1.78 -0.41
CA HIS A 287 23.28 1.02 -0.05
C HIS A 287 22.96 -0.42 0.35
N LEU A 288 21.69 -0.78 0.40
CA LEU A 288 21.22 -2.14 0.69
C LEU A 288 20.86 -2.87 -0.62
N PRO A 289 21.04 -4.19 -0.72
CA PRO A 289 20.51 -4.94 -1.86
C PRO A 289 19.00 -4.74 -1.98
N ASN A 290 18.51 -4.45 -3.18
CA ASN A 290 17.09 -4.29 -3.43
C ASN A 290 16.29 -5.58 -3.17
N GLY A 291 15.07 -5.44 -2.68
CA GLY A 291 14.27 -6.60 -2.27
C GLY A 291 12.82 -6.28 -1.98
N ALA A 292 12.26 -7.01 -1.04
CA ALA A 292 10.89 -6.83 -0.56
C ALA A 292 10.79 -7.28 0.90
N ARG A 293 9.70 -6.93 1.58
CA ARG A 293 9.35 -7.52 2.86
C ARG A 293 8.27 -8.58 2.68
N VAL A 294 8.52 -9.74 3.23
CA VAL A 294 7.52 -10.82 3.30
C VAL A 294 6.88 -10.80 4.69
N ILE A 295 5.56 -10.77 4.74
CA ILE A 295 4.77 -10.74 5.97
C ILE A 295 3.87 -11.96 5.96
N LEU A 296 3.99 -12.81 6.97
CA LEU A 296 3.13 -13.97 7.16
C LEU A 296 2.24 -13.74 8.36
N MET A 297 0.95 -13.61 8.11
CA MET A 297 -0.09 -13.57 9.15
C MET A 297 -0.53 -15.00 9.46
N LYS A 298 -0.70 -15.31 10.78
CA LYS A 298 -1.16 -16.61 11.28
C LYS A 298 -2.23 -16.43 12.33
#